data_5cfe415a2d48e9a4665d5f7d8e25264b
#
_entry.id   5cfe415a2d48e9a4665d5f7d8e25264b
#
_cell.length_a   1.000
_cell.length_b   1.000
_cell.length_c   1.000
_cell.angle_alpha   90.00
_cell.angle_beta   90.00
_cell.angle_gamma   90.00
#
_symmetry.space_group_name_H-M   'P 1'
#
loop_
_entity.id
_entity.type
_entity.pdbx_description
1 polymer ?
#
loop_
_entity_poly.entity_id
_entity_poly.type
_entity_poly.pdbx_seq_one_letter_code
_entity_poly.pdbx_strand_id
1 'polypeptide(L)'
;MKKYRLPKNKRLLLACLLFVSMGSMAQTIEKWYINMPDILNPTLSKQNRMELLEYHKAGQGDSIANLFKHQAYLLKFDTLNQHITVKNTPSSTFEMKILNQPDSTVIIGIIRTVCAPVCMSTIEFYDTAWHSIPLRFTMPTAIEWVDINKIPTEKIDLQWVKNLMGVSFVSLSFSDKDQTIQAKNNTLDFLSEVDRKVIAPYVSDKNLSFKLKDRTWQRNQ
;
A
#
# COMPACT_ATOMS: atom_id res chain seq x y z
N MET A 1 31.73 49.47 29.58
CA MET A 1 30.97 48.59 28.68
C MET A 1 29.49 48.93 28.77
N LYS A 2 28.88 49.56 27.73
CA LYS A 2 27.44 49.90 27.71
C LYS A 2 26.61 48.66 27.30
N LYS A 3 25.78 48.16 28.23
CA LYS A 3 24.81 47.10 27.93
C LYS A 3 23.64 47.68 27.12
N TYR A 4 23.54 47.40 25.84
CA TYR A 4 22.37 47.68 25.01
C TYR A 4 21.20 46.79 25.43
N ARG A 5 20.22 47.36 26.15
CA ARG A 5 18.93 46.71 26.39
C ARG A 5 17.99 47.04 25.22
N LEU A 6 17.64 46.02 24.45
CA LEU A 6 16.58 46.14 23.43
C LEU A 6 15.24 46.52 24.09
N PRO A 7 14.49 47.49 23.51
CA PRO A 7 13.18 47.88 24.04
C PRO A 7 12.20 46.73 24.04
N LYS A 8 11.35 46.67 25.09
CA LYS A 8 10.39 45.57 25.35
C LYS A 8 9.54 45.20 24.13
N ASN A 9 9.14 46.17 23.32
CA ASN A 9 8.32 45.98 22.13
C ASN A 9 9.04 45.20 20.99
N LYS A 10 10.38 45.34 20.86
CA LYS A 10 11.17 44.57 19.89
C LYS A 10 11.38 43.12 20.32
N ARG A 11 11.39 42.85 21.64
CA ARG A 11 11.45 41.47 22.16
C ARG A 11 10.15 40.69 21.94
N LEU A 12 8.99 41.39 22.05
CA LEU A 12 7.69 40.82 21.77
C LEU A 12 7.51 40.47 20.28
N LEU A 13 7.97 41.38 19.39
CA LEU A 13 7.96 41.15 17.93
C LEU A 13 8.86 39.98 17.52
N LEU A 14 10.04 39.81 18.15
CA LEU A 14 10.94 38.70 17.87
C LEU A 14 10.38 37.36 18.37
N ALA A 15 9.68 37.36 19.51
CA ALA A 15 8.99 36.16 20.02
C ALA A 15 7.79 35.74 19.14
N CYS A 16 7.02 36.69 18.62
CA CYS A 16 5.94 36.40 17.67
C CYS A 16 6.44 35.85 16.32
N LEU A 17 7.60 36.32 15.83
CA LEU A 17 8.19 35.80 14.58
C LEU A 17 8.70 34.38 14.72
N LEU A 18 9.12 33.94 15.91
CA LEU A 18 9.55 32.56 16.17
C LEU A 18 8.40 31.58 16.29
N PHE A 19 7.17 32.00 16.58
CA PHE A 19 5.99 31.15 16.66
C PHE A 19 5.30 30.96 15.32
N VAL A 20 5.53 31.76 14.30
CA VAL A 20 4.90 31.65 12.96
C VAL A 20 5.60 30.60 12.10
N SER A 21 6.79 30.12 12.45
CA SER A 21 7.56 29.16 11.64
C SER A 21 7.27 27.69 11.93
N MET A 22 6.31 27.34 12.82
CA MET A 22 5.99 25.95 13.16
C MET A 22 4.75 25.38 12.45
N GLY A 23 4.24 26.03 11.44
CA GLY A 23 3.03 25.61 10.72
C GLY A 23 3.27 24.84 9.42
N SER A 24 4.38 24.11 9.25
CA SER A 24 4.43 23.06 8.22
C SER A 24 3.55 21.92 8.70
N MET A 25 2.24 22.01 8.48
CA MET A 25 1.36 20.86 8.65
C MET A 25 1.83 19.78 7.68
N ALA A 26 2.59 18.82 8.20
CA ALA A 26 2.85 17.58 7.46
C ALA A 26 1.49 17.06 6.99
N GLN A 27 1.33 16.93 5.68
CA GLN A 27 0.07 16.42 5.14
C GLN A 27 -0.04 14.96 5.57
N THR A 28 -1.06 14.65 6.36
CA THR A 28 -1.29 13.32 6.90
C THR A 28 -1.94 12.42 5.86
N ILE A 29 -1.79 11.10 5.99
CA ILE A 29 -2.47 10.09 5.17
C ILE A 29 -3.98 10.34 5.08
N GLU A 30 -4.58 10.85 6.16
CA GLU A 30 -5.99 11.24 6.21
C GLU A 30 -6.33 12.27 5.13
N LYS A 31 -5.58 13.39 5.09
CA LYS A 31 -5.82 14.47 4.13
C LYS A 31 -5.67 13.98 2.69
N TRP A 32 -4.67 13.13 2.43
CA TRP A 32 -4.48 12.52 1.13
C TRP A 32 -5.64 11.59 0.78
N TYR A 33 -6.04 10.71 1.69
CA TYR A 33 -7.13 9.78 1.46
C TYR A 33 -8.47 10.48 1.20
N ILE A 34 -8.82 11.49 2.00
CA ILE A 34 -10.07 12.25 1.83
C ILE A 34 -10.09 13.00 0.49
N ASN A 35 -8.98 13.66 0.13
CA ASN A 35 -8.92 14.51 -1.08
C ASN A 35 -8.48 13.77 -2.35
N MET A 36 -8.29 12.46 -2.28
CA MET A 36 -8.05 11.63 -3.45
C MET A 36 -9.19 11.76 -4.47
N PRO A 37 -8.91 11.87 -5.77
CA PRO A 37 -9.93 11.83 -6.82
C PRO A 37 -10.79 10.56 -6.72
N ASP A 38 -12.12 10.70 -6.85
CA ASP A 38 -13.05 9.58 -6.67
C ASP A 38 -12.82 8.45 -7.70
N ILE A 39 -12.28 8.78 -8.88
CA ILE A 39 -11.92 7.78 -9.89
C ILE A 39 -10.88 6.76 -9.39
N LEU A 40 -10.06 7.11 -8.42
CA LEU A 40 -9.05 6.21 -7.84
C LEU A 40 -9.64 5.23 -6.81
N ASN A 41 -10.81 5.54 -6.27
CA ASN A 41 -11.60 4.62 -5.43
C ASN A 41 -13.10 4.82 -5.68
N PRO A 42 -13.64 4.33 -6.80
CA PRO A 42 -15.01 4.62 -7.22
C PRO A 42 -16.09 3.99 -6.34
N THR A 43 -15.71 3.18 -5.37
CA THR A 43 -16.66 2.59 -4.40
C THR A 43 -17.00 3.53 -3.25
N LEU A 44 -16.13 4.49 -2.94
CA LEU A 44 -16.28 5.45 -1.85
C LEU A 44 -16.06 6.87 -2.37
N SER A 45 -17.11 7.69 -2.36
CA SER A 45 -16.99 9.12 -2.63
C SER A 45 -16.12 9.82 -1.59
N LYS A 46 -15.71 11.04 -1.86
CA LYS A 46 -15.00 11.90 -0.88
C LYS A 46 -15.78 11.99 0.45
N GLN A 47 -17.12 12.16 0.37
CA GLN A 47 -17.97 12.23 1.56
C GLN A 47 -17.93 10.92 2.37
N ASN A 48 -18.04 9.77 1.70
CA ASN A 48 -17.95 8.47 2.38
C ASN A 48 -16.58 8.29 3.06
N ARG A 49 -15.48 8.68 2.40
CA ARG A 49 -14.14 8.57 2.98
C ARG A 49 -13.98 9.44 4.22
N MET A 50 -14.54 10.64 4.20
CA MET A 50 -14.54 11.56 5.33
C MET A 50 -15.34 10.98 6.51
N GLU A 51 -16.59 10.57 6.28
CA GLU A 51 -17.46 9.98 7.30
C GLU A 51 -16.85 8.72 7.93
N LEU A 52 -16.25 7.83 7.13
CA LEU A 52 -15.58 6.62 7.62
C LEU A 52 -14.49 6.96 8.65
N LEU A 53 -13.65 7.96 8.36
CA LEU A 53 -12.58 8.37 9.26
C LEU A 53 -13.11 9.15 10.48
N GLU A 54 -14.17 9.93 10.33
CA GLU A 54 -14.82 10.61 11.44
C GLU A 54 -15.44 9.61 12.42
N TYR A 55 -16.16 8.58 11.94
CA TYR A 55 -16.74 7.52 12.77
C TYR A 55 -15.64 6.75 13.52
N HIS A 56 -14.57 6.38 12.84
CA HIS A 56 -13.41 5.75 13.47
C HIS A 56 -12.85 6.59 14.63
N LYS A 57 -12.57 7.88 14.38
CA LYS A 57 -12.01 8.79 15.37
C LYS A 57 -12.95 9.06 16.55
N ALA A 58 -14.25 9.09 16.29
CA ALA A 58 -15.27 9.26 17.31
C ALA A 58 -15.58 7.96 18.09
N GLY A 59 -14.95 6.83 17.75
CA GLY A 59 -15.23 5.53 18.34
C GLY A 59 -16.65 5.00 18.03
N GLN A 60 -17.25 5.49 16.93
CA GLN A 60 -18.61 5.12 16.51
C GLN A 60 -18.62 3.90 15.57
N GLY A 61 -17.45 3.42 15.16
CA GLY A 61 -17.26 2.23 14.34
C GLY A 61 -16.32 2.44 13.16
N ASP A 62 -16.00 1.34 12.50
CA ASP A 62 -15.00 1.27 11.41
C ASP A 62 -15.65 0.91 10.06
N SER A 63 -16.93 1.23 9.87
CA SER A 63 -17.64 0.86 8.65
C SER A 63 -18.63 1.91 8.19
N ILE A 64 -18.86 1.94 6.87
CA ILE A 64 -19.84 2.80 6.22
C ILE A 64 -20.43 2.10 5.00
N ALA A 65 -21.66 2.45 4.63
CA ALA A 65 -22.23 2.01 3.36
C ALA A 65 -21.51 2.67 2.18
N ASN A 66 -21.07 1.86 1.23
CA ASN A 66 -20.45 2.35 -0.01
C ASN A 66 -21.52 2.71 -1.07
N LEU A 67 -21.08 3.25 -2.21
CA LEU A 67 -21.97 3.65 -3.30
C LEU A 67 -22.81 2.51 -3.91
N PHE A 68 -22.38 1.25 -3.71
CA PHE A 68 -23.09 0.05 -4.17
C PHE A 68 -23.91 -0.62 -3.07
N LYS A 69 -24.17 0.08 -1.96
CA LYS A 69 -24.96 -0.39 -0.81
C LYS A 69 -24.36 -1.60 -0.07
N HIS A 70 -23.07 -1.86 -0.24
CA HIS A 70 -22.30 -2.81 0.57
C HIS A 70 -21.61 -2.07 1.72
N GLN A 71 -21.28 -2.79 2.79
CA GLN A 71 -20.45 -2.22 3.86
C GLN A 71 -18.98 -2.19 3.41
N ALA A 72 -18.37 -1.02 3.53
CA ALA A 72 -16.93 -0.84 3.49
C ALA A 72 -16.39 -0.76 4.93
N TYR A 73 -15.20 -1.32 5.17
CA TYR A 73 -14.59 -1.40 6.49
C TYR A 73 -13.19 -0.80 6.48
N LEU A 74 -12.91 0.06 7.45
CA LEU A 74 -11.56 0.54 7.72
C LEU A 74 -10.79 -0.58 8.44
N LEU A 75 -9.82 -1.19 7.74
CA LEU A 75 -9.01 -2.28 8.30
C LEU A 75 -7.75 -1.74 8.99
N LYS A 76 -7.25 -0.59 8.54
CA LYS A 76 -6.07 0.07 9.08
C LYS A 76 -6.15 1.57 8.89
N PHE A 77 -5.75 2.30 9.92
CA PHE A 77 -5.51 3.73 9.87
C PHE A 77 -4.31 4.08 10.73
N ASP A 78 -3.13 4.05 10.11
CA ASP A 78 -1.84 4.30 10.76
C ASP A 78 -1.28 5.64 10.31
N THR A 79 -1.46 6.64 11.15
CA THR A 79 -0.98 8.01 10.89
C THR A 79 0.52 8.15 11.09
N LEU A 80 1.17 7.29 11.88
CA LEU A 80 2.62 7.30 12.09
C LEU A 80 3.36 6.76 10.86
N ASN A 81 2.92 5.62 10.34
CA ASN A 81 3.49 5.01 9.15
C ASN A 81 2.81 5.47 7.85
N GLN A 82 1.90 6.46 7.95
CA GLN A 82 1.20 7.06 6.80
C GLN A 82 0.56 6.01 5.90
N HIS A 83 -0.24 5.09 6.50
CA HIS A 83 -0.77 3.91 5.86
C HIS A 83 -2.27 3.75 6.18
N ILE A 84 -3.10 3.53 5.16
CA ILE A 84 -4.52 3.24 5.31
C ILE A 84 -4.91 2.03 4.45
N THR A 85 -5.77 1.18 5.00
CA THR A 85 -6.33 0.03 4.30
C THR A 85 -7.83 -0.02 4.53
N VAL A 86 -8.59 -0.12 3.45
CA VAL A 86 -10.06 -0.19 3.47
C VAL A 86 -10.53 -1.39 2.65
N LYS A 87 -11.33 -2.24 3.26
CA LYS A 87 -12.09 -3.27 2.55
C LYS A 87 -13.32 -2.62 1.92
N ASN A 88 -13.28 -2.36 0.64
CA ASN A 88 -14.32 -1.64 -0.09
C ASN A 88 -15.59 -2.46 -0.28
N THR A 89 -15.42 -3.78 -0.55
CA THR A 89 -16.48 -4.76 -0.77
C THR A 89 -16.04 -6.11 -0.17
N PRO A 90 -16.90 -7.14 -0.09
CA PRO A 90 -16.49 -8.46 0.36
C PRO A 90 -15.28 -9.05 -0.38
N SER A 91 -15.09 -8.65 -1.66
CA SER A 91 -14.04 -9.18 -2.54
C SER A 91 -13.00 -8.14 -2.97
N SER A 92 -13.03 -6.91 -2.46
CA SER A 92 -12.06 -5.89 -2.86
C SER A 92 -11.50 -5.09 -1.69
N THR A 93 -10.20 -4.82 -1.75
CA THR A 93 -9.47 -4.02 -0.77
C THR A 93 -8.71 -2.90 -1.49
N PHE A 94 -8.74 -1.73 -0.89
CA PHE A 94 -7.97 -0.56 -1.25
C PHE A 94 -6.94 -0.28 -0.17
N GLU A 95 -5.70 -0.04 -0.57
CA GLU A 95 -4.60 0.26 0.34
C GLU A 95 -3.82 1.45 -0.20
N MET A 96 -3.52 2.43 0.65
CA MET A 96 -2.74 3.61 0.29
C MET A 96 -1.66 3.85 1.33
N LYS A 97 -0.45 4.13 0.85
CA LYS A 97 0.70 4.47 1.69
C LYS A 97 1.48 5.64 1.11
N ILE A 98 1.95 6.51 2.00
CA ILE A 98 2.87 7.58 1.64
C ILE A 98 4.31 7.03 1.72
N LEU A 99 5.03 7.16 0.60
CA LEU A 99 6.41 6.73 0.45
C LEU A 99 7.30 7.97 0.39
N ASN A 100 7.99 8.25 1.49
CA ASN A 100 8.92 9.38 1.56
C ASN A 100 10.25 9.00 0.91
N GLN A 101 10.74 9.84 0.03
CA GLN A 101 12.05 9.64 -0.62
C GLN A 101 13.14 10.42 0.13
N PRO A 102 14.42 10.02 -0.02
CA PRO A 102 15.55 10.73 0.62
C PRO A 102 15.68 12.19 0.20
N ASP A 103 15.21 12.54 -1.01
CA ASP A 103 15.18 13.91 -1.55
C ASP A 103 13.96 14.73 -1.10
N SER A 104 13.24 14.25 -0.08
CA SER A 104 11.97 14.81 0.41
C SER A 104 10.82 14.77 -0.59
N THR A 105 10.95 14.08 -1.70
CA THR A 105 9.84 13.83 -2.63
C THR A 105 8.83 12.88 -1.97
N VAL A 106 7.56 13.22 -2.08
CA VAL A 106 6.45 12.38 -1.59
C VAL A 106 5.86 11.61 -2.76
N ILE A 107 5.77 10.30 -2.60
CA ILE A 107 5.12 9.40 -3.55
C ILE A 107 3.92 8.76 -2.83
N ILE A 108 2.75 8.79 -3.47
CA ILE A 108 1.55 8.12 -2.98
C ILE A 108 1.43 6.80 -3.72
N GLY A 109 1.59 5.69 -2.98
CA GLY A 109 1.37 4.35 -3.51
C GLY A 109 -0.05 3.88 -3.24
N ILE A 110 -0.72 3.31 -4.25
CA ILE A 110 -2.06 2.73 -4.16
C ILE A 110 -2.01 1.29 -4.63
N ILE A 111 -2.43 0.37 -3.77
CA ILE A 111 -2.65 -1.03 -4.12
C ILE A 111 -4.16 -1.29 -4.12
N ARG A 112 -4.64 -1.95 -5.17
CA ARG A 112 -6.02 -2.45 -5.25
C ARG A 112 -5.97 -3.97 -5.40
N THR A 113 -6.62 -4.67 -4.48
CA THR A 113 -6.70 -6.13 -4.49
C THR A 113 -8.13 -6.56 -4.75
N VAL A 114 -8.31 -7.50 -5.66
CA VAL A 114 -9.60 -8.15 -5.95
C VAL A 114 -9.42 -9.65 -5.77
N CYS A 115 -10.40 -10.29 -5.11
CA CYS A 115 -10.43 -11.72 -4.84
C CYS A 115 -11.71 -12.32 -5.48
N ALA A 116 -11.57 -12.95 -6.67
CA ALA A 116 -12.71 -13.55 -7.37
C ALA A 116 -12.27 -14.73 -8.30
N PRO A 117 -12.12 -15.96 -7.83
CA PRO A 117 -12.10 -16.44 -6.43
C PRO A 117 -10.75 -16.20 -5.74
N VAL A 118 -9.64 -16.07 -6.51
CA VAL A 118 -8.28 -15.93 -6.02
C VAL A 118 -7.86 -14.45 -6.05
N CYS A 119 -7.10 -14.03 -5.06
CA CYS A 119 -6.71 -12.64 -4.91
C CYS A 119 -5.58 -12.27 -5.87
N MET A 120 -5.72 -11.11 -6.52
CA MET A 120 -4.68 -10.45 -7.30
C MET A 120 -4.72 -8.94 -7.06
N SER A 121 -3.58 -8.29 -7.21
CA SER A 121 -3.45 -6.85 -6.99
C SER A 121 -2.93 -6.11 -8.21
N THR A 122 -3.31 -4.84 -8.29
CA THR A 122 -2.65 -3.82 -9.11
C THR A 122 -2.01 -2.79 -8.19
N ILE A 123 -0.96 -2.13 -8.66
CA ILE A 123 -0.30 -1.04 -7.94
C ILE A 123 -0.04 0.13 -8.87
N GLU A 124 -0.26 1.33 -8.36
CA GLU A 124 -0.01 2.59 -9.06
C GLU A 124 0.59 3.60 -8.11
N PHE A 125 1.31 4.58 -8.68
CA PHE A 125 2.01 5.60 -7.92
C PHE A 125 1.63 6.99 -8.43
N TYR A 126 1.48 7.94 -7.51
CA TYR A 126 1.04 9.30 -7.78
C TYR A 126 1.92 10.31 -7.07
N ASP A 127 2.00 11.51 -7.64
CA ASP A 127 2.54 12.68 -6.96
C ASP A 127 1.48 13.31 -6.03
N THR A 128 1.87 14.40 -5.37
CA THR A 128 1.01 15.15 -4.45
C THR A 128 -0.12 15.92 -5.12
N ALA A 129 -0.10 16.05 -6.44
CA ALA A 129 -1.18 16.62 -7.27
C ALA A 129 -2.07 15.55 -7.92
N TRP A 130 -1.88 14.28 -7.56
CA TRP A 130 -2.59 13.11 -8.10
C TRP A 130 -2.30 12.83 -9.58
N HIS A 131 -1.18 13.32 -10.12
CA HIS A 131 -0.71 12.87 -11.43
C HIS A 131 -0.01 11.51 -11.26
N SER A 132 -0.30 10.59 -12.17
CA SER A 132 0.39 9.31 -12.22
C SER A 132 1.88 9.54 -12.53
N ILE A 133 2.74 8.91 -11.76
CA ILE A 133 4.20 8.97 -11.98
C ILE A 133 4.70 7.67 -12.60
N PRO A 134 5.70 7.71 -13.50
CA PRO A 134 6.21 6.52 -14.19
C PRO A 134 7.14 5.68 -13.31
N LEU A 135 6.68 5.36 -12.09
CA LEU A 135 7.36 4.45 -11.19
C LEU A 135 6.78 3.06 -11.39
N ARG A 136 7.51 2.20 -12.11
CA ARG A 136 7.04 0.86 -12.43
C ARG A 136 7.42 -0.13 -11.34
N PHE A 137 6.43 -0.91 -10.89
CA PHE A 137 6.63 -2.13 -10.12
C PHE A 137 6.43 -3.33 -11.05
N THR A 138 7.47 -4.17 -11.17
CA THR A 138 7.35 -5.41 -11.93
C THR A 138 6.71 -6.47 -11.04
N MET A 139 5.51 -6.91 -11.41
CA MET A 139 4.82 -7.99 -10.69
C MET A 139 5.65 -9.27 -10.79
N PRO A 140 5.97 -9.90 -9.67
CA PRO A 140 6.60 -11.21 -9.69
C PRO A 140 5.64 -12.25 -10.27
N THR A 141 6.20 -13.25 -10.93
CA THR A 141 5.45 -14.38 -11.48
C THR A 141 5.44 -15.55 -10.50
N ALA A 142 4.41 -16.38 -10.54
CA ALA A 142 4.24 -17.46 -9.58
C ALA A 142 5.43 -18.45 -9.55
N ILE A 143 6.13 -18.59 -10.66
CA ILE A 143 7.33 -19.48 -10.76
C ILE A 143 8.47 -19.01 -9.85
N GLU A 144 8.53 -17.72 -9.43
CA GLU A 144 9.56 -17.20 -8.56
C GLU A 144 9.48 -17.73 -7.13
N TRP A 145 8.36 -18.34 -6.77
CA TRP A 145 8.18 -19.05 -5.50
C TRP A 145 8.52 -20.54 -5.57
N VAL A 146 8.77 -21.07 -6.78
CA VAL A 146 9.06 -22.49 -6.95
C VAL A 146 10.55 -22.78 -6.78
N ASP A 147 10.90 -23.66 -5.88
CA ASP A 147 12.25 -24.21 -5.76
C ASP A 147 12.47 -25.30 -6.81
N ILE A 148 12.85 -24.88 -8.01
CA ILE A 148 13.04 -25.78 -9.17
C ILE A 148 14.08 -26.86 -8.85
N ASN A 149 15.08 -26.58 -8.01
CA ASN A 149 16.15 -27.53 -7.70
C ASN A 149 15.68 -28.70 -6.83
N LYS A 150 14.55 -28.56 -6.17
CA LYS A 150 13.96 -29.63 -5.36
C LYS A 150 13.00 -30.51 -6.12
N ILE A 151 12.64 -30.15 -7.35
CA ILE A 151 11.71 -30.94 -8.16
C ILE A 151 12.40 -32.20 -8.69
N PRO A 152 11.84 -33.40 -8.41
CA PRO A 152 12.37 -34.65 -8.96
C PRO A 152 12.02 -34.75 -10.46
N THR A 153 12.93 -34.33 -11.31
CA THR A 153 12.71 -34.20 -12.77
C THR A 153 12.46 -35.53 -13.49
N GLU A 154 12.80 -36.66 -12.86
CA GLU A 154 12.45 -38.00 -13.33
C GLU A 154 10.96 -38.34 -13.12
N LYS A 155 10.24 -37.56 -12.30
CA LYS A 155 8.81 -37.82 -11.98
C LYS A 155 7.90 -36.67 -12.39
N ILE A 156 8.46 -35.44 -12.44
CA ILE A 156 7.70 -34.22 -12.70
C ILE A 156 8.38 -33.45 -13.83
N ASP A 157 7.64 -33.25 -14.92
CA ASP A 157 8.12 -32.43 -16.04
C ASP A 157 8.21 -30.96 -15.69
N LEU A 158 9.39 -30.36 -15.82
CA LEU A 158 9.60 -28.92 -15.55
C LEU A 158 8.81 -28.03 -16.51
N GLN A 159 8.54 -28.48 -17.73
CA GLN A 159 7.71 -27.69 -18.66
C GLN A 159 6.25 -27.65 -18.18
N TRP A 160 5.74 -28.77 -17.67
CA TRP A 160 4.43 -28.80 -17.03
C TRP A 160 4.37 -27.85 -15.83
N VAL A 161 5.41 -27.82 -14.96
CA VAL A 161 5.48 -26.88 -13.83
C VAL A 161 5.44 -25.43 -14.31
N LYS A 162 6.23 -25.07 -15.33
CA LYS A 162 6.25 -23.74 -15.92
C LYS A 162 4.89 -23.34 -16.50
N ASN A 163 4.22 -24.26 -17.18
CA ASN A 163 2.89 -24.01 -17.72
C ASN A 163 1.85 -23.83 -16.62
N LEU A 164 1.89 -24.66 -15.57
CA LEU A 164 1.00 -24.58 -14.42
C LEU A 164 1.13 -23.28 -13.67
N MET A 165 2.37 -22.80 -13.46
CA MET A 165 2.68 -21.54 -12.78
C MET A 165 2.71 -20.33 -13.74
N GLY A 166 2.36 -20.52 -15.00
CA GLY A 166 2.35 -19.47 -16.03
C GLY A 166 1.26 -18.42 -15.80
N VAL A 167 0.12 -18.82 -15.23
CA VAL A 167 -0.91 -17.89 -14.74
C VAL A 167 -0.57 -17.54 -13.31
N SER A 168 -0.34 -16.25 -13.03
CA SER A 168 0.15 -15.80 -11.73
C SER A 168 -0.91 -14.97 -11.01
N PHE A 169 -1.38 -15.46 -9.87
CA PHE A 169 -2.24 -14.73 -8.95
C PHE A 169 -1.40 -14.22 -7.78
N VAL A 170 -1.04 -12.96 -7.84
CA VAL A 170 -0.19 -12.33 -6.81
C VAL A 170 -0.94 -11.17 -6.17
N SER A 171 -1.04 -11.21 -4.85
CA SER A 171 -1.53 -10.07 -4.08
C SER A 171 -0.36 -9.30 -3.47
N LEU A 172 -0.54 -7.98 -3.41
CA LEU A 172 0.43 -7.04 -2.85
C LEU A 172 -0.12 -6.42 -1.57
N SER A 173 0.79 -6.02 -0.68
CA SER A 173 0.51 -5.13 0.44
C SER A 173 1.73 -4.27 0.76
N PHE A 174 1.51 -3.10 1.35
CA PHE A 174 2.61 -2.33 1.93
C PHE A 174 2.99 -2.90 3.30
N SER A 175 4.28 -2.91 3.61
CA SER A 175 4.77 -3.25 4.96
C SER A 175 4.32 -2.19 5.97
N ASP A 176 4.02 -2.63 7.18
CA ASP A 176 3.68 -1.73 8.30
C ASP A 176 4.88 -1.01 8.88
N LYS A 177 6.06 -1.61 8.76
CA LYS A 177 7.28 -1.16 9.44
C LYS A 177 8.16 -0.26 8.59
N ASP A 178 8.08 -0.41 7.29
CA ASP A 178 8.97 0.27 6.35
C ASP A 178 8.27 0.59 5.02
N GLN A 179 9.04 1.06 4.04
CA GLN A 179 8.54 1.41 2.71
C GLN A 179 8.74 0.27 1.71
N THR A 180 8.48 -0.96 2.14
CA THR A 180 8.56 -2.13 1.28
C THR A 180 7.17 -2.58 0.81
N ILE A 181 7.14 -3.23 -0.35
CA ILE A 181 5.99 -3.96 -0.87
C ILE A 181 6.21 -5.43 -0.59
N GLN A 182 5.19 -6.08 -0.05
CA GLN A 182 5.14 -7.52 0.13
C GLN A 182 4.29 -8.11 -0.98
N ALA A 183 4.79 -9.15 -1.64
CA ALA A 183 4.06 -9.90 -2.66
C ALA A 183 3.81 -11.32 -2.17
N LYS A 184 2.55 -11.75 -2.20
CA LYS A 184 2.10 -13.09 -1.83
C LYS A 184 1.62 -13.84 -3.06
N ASN A 185 2.10 -15.06 -3.24
CA ASN A 185 1.61 -15.96 -4.26
C ASN A 185 0.31 -16.64 -3.81
N ASN A 186 -0.75 -16.46 -4.57
CA ASN A 186 -2.05 -17.13 -4.34
C ASN A 186 -2.38 -18.15 -5.45
N THR A 187 -1.44 -18.44 -6.36
CA THR A 187 -1.68 -19.28 -7.54
C THR A 187 -2.09 -20.70 -7.16
N LEU A 188 -1.56 -21.24 -6.05
CA LEU A 188 -1.95 -22.55 -5.56
C LEU A 188 -3.45 -22.68 -5.26
N ASP A 189 -4.11 -21.57 -4.89
CA ASP A 189 -5.54 -21.57 -4.57
C ASP A 189 -6.43 -21.60 -5.82
N PHE A 190 -5.84 -21.39 -7.00
CA PHE A 190 -6.49 -21.48 -8.30
C PHE A 190 -6.37 -22.89 -8.93
N LEU A 191 -5.36 -23.65 -8.54
CA LEU A 191 -5.07 -24.96 -9.12
C LEU A 191 -6.11 -26.03 -8.72
N SER A 192 -6.22 -27.06 -9.56
CA SER A 192 -6.96 -28.25 -9.18
C SER A 192 -6.34 -28.88 -7.91
N GLU A 193 -7.13 -29.63 -7.14
CA GLU A 193 -6.61 -30.30 -5.94
C GLU A 193 -5.48 -31.29 -6.26
N VAL A 194 -5.55 -31.93 -7.43
CA VAL A 194 -4.52 -32.87 -7.89
C VAL A 194 -3.22 -32.13 -8.19
N ASP A 195 -3.27 -31.08 -9.00
CA ASP A 195 -2.08 -30.31 -9.38
C ASP A 195 -1.46 -29.61 -8.15
N ARG A 196 -2.32 -29.05 -7.28
CA ARG A 196 -1.88 -28.44 -6.03
C ARG A 196 -1.11 -29.42 -5.15
N LYS A 197 -1.61 -30.65 -4.96
CA LYS A 197 -0.90 -31.67 -4.15
C LYS A 197 0.46 -32.03 -4.72
N VAL A 198 0.61 -32.01 -6.03
CA VAL A 198 1.89 -32.32 -6.69
C VAL A 198 2.90 -31.19 -6.53
N ILE A 199 2.47 -29.92 -6.73
CA ILE A 199 3.41 -28.80 -6.80
C ILE A 199 3.66 -28.11 -5.45
N ALA A 200 2.69 -28.10 -4.54
CA ALA A 200 2.78 -27.37 -3.26
C ALA A 200 4.05 -27.67 -2.43
N PRO A 201 4.59 -28.90 -2.39
CA PRO A 201 5.82 -29.18 -1.64
C PRO A 201 7.06 -28.42 -2.13
N TYR A 202 7.02 -27.88 -3.35
CA TYR A 202 8.12 -27.17 -4.00
C TYR A 202 7.88 -25.66 -4.08
N VAL A 203 6.74 -25.16 -3.59
CA VAL A 203 6.38 -23.73 -3.58
C VAL A 203 6.58 -23.16 -2.21
N SER A 204 7.35 -22.08 -2.13
CA SER A 204 7.55 -21.32 -0.88
C SER A 204 6.26 -20.60 -0.48
N ASP A 205 5.96 -20.61 0.81
CA ASP A 205 4.88 -19.84 1.45
C ASP A 205 5.32 -18.42 1.89
N LYS A 206 6.62 -18.11 1.76
CA LYS A 206 7.16 -16.81 2.16
C LYS A 206 6.81 -15.73 1.16
N ASN A 207 6.43 -14.58 1.65
CA ASN A 207 6.26 -13.40 0.81
C ASN A 207 7.59 -12.94 0.21
N LEU A 208 7.55 -12.46 -1.03
CA LEU A 208 8.66 -11.72 -1.62
C LEU A 208 8.55 -10.26 -1.17
N SER A 209 9.66 -9.67 -0.78
CA SER A 209 9.73 -8.28 -0.32
C SER A 209 10.50 -7.42 -1.32
N PHE A 210 9.98 -6.23 -1.59
CA PHE A 210 10.57 -5.29 -2.54
C PHE A 210 10.74 -3.93 -1.88
N LYS A 211 11.93 -3.34 -2.01
CA LYS A 211 12.26 -2.01 -1.50
C LYS A 211 12.47 -1.03 -2.64
N LEU A 212 11.97 0.18 -2.47
CA LEU A 212 12.23 1.27 -3.41
C LEU A 212 13.64 1.83 -3.16
N LYS A 213 14.49 1.76 -4.18
CA LYS A 213 15.84 2.33 -4.18
C LYS A 213 16.09 3.02 -5.51
N ASP A 214 16.54 4.26 -5.47
CA ASP A 214 16.85 5.06 -6.66
C ASP A 214 15.72 5.04 -7.71
N ARG A 215 14.46 5.21 -7.25
CA ARG A 215 13.23 5.15 -8.06
C ARG A 215 13.01 3.81 -8.79
N THR A 216 13.59 2.73 -8.27
CA THR A 216 13.44 1.38 -8.82
C THR A 216 13.09 0.42 -7.68
N TRP A 217 12.10 -0.44 -7.91
CA TRP A 217 11.75 -1.49 -6.97
C TRP A 217 12.71 -2.66 -7.11
N GLN A 218 13.42 -2.98 -6.05
CA GLN A 218 14.39 -4.07 -5.98
C GLN A 218 13.93 -5.11 -4.96
N ARG A 219 14.08 -6.39 -5.32
CA ARG A 219 13.79 -7.48 -4.39
C ARG A 219 14.80 -7.47 -3.25
N ASN A 220 14.29 -7.55 -2.01
CA ASN A 220 15.16 -7.80 -0.86
C ASN A 220 15.61 -9.26 -0.90
N GLN A 221 16.89 -9.49 -0.67
CA GLN A 221 17.45 -10.84 -0.55
C GLN A 221 17.11 -11.46 0.81
#